data_8910b779dcf58b725c23c2c54abcb602
#
_entry.id   8910b779dcf58b725c23c2c54abcb602
#
_cell.length_a   1.000
_cell.length_b   1.000
_cell.length_c   1.000
_cell.angle_alpha   90.00
_cell.angle_beta   90.00
_cell.angle_gamma   90.00
#
_symmetry.space_group_name_H-M   'P 1'
#
loop_
_entity.id
_entity.type
_entity.pdbx_description
1 polymer ?
#
loop_
_entity_poly.entity_id
_entity_poly.type
_entity_poly.pdbx_seq_one_letter_code
_entity_poly.pdbx_strand_id
1 'polypeptide(L)'
;MDIEILLFLQELRNSLGGYLDEIFNGFSKVSVVVMPLLPVVIYWCVSTKWGKRFMATICCGEVINGLIKLTVCAYRPWIRSELIEPAGDSKVAATGYSFPSGHTMNATATYGTLAVWQHKKRKWIAVTCGNLIFITMFSRLILGVHTPQDVLAGFAETSVIIFLMGIIIQ
;
A
#
# COMPACT_ATOMS: atom_id res chain seq x y z
N MET A 1 -0.57 2.70 22.28
CA MET A 1 -1.37 3.50 21.31
C MET A 1 -1.50 2.83 19.93
N ASP A 2 -0.44 2.43 19.23
CA ASP A 2 -0.53 1.73 17.93
C ASP A 2 -1.18 0.33 18.02
N ILE A 3 -0.82 -0.46 19.04
CA ILE A 3 -1.43 -1.77 19.30
C ILE A 3 -2.89 -1.65 19.74
N GLU A 4 -3.25 -0.68 20.55
CA GLU A 4 -4.63 -0.44 20.99
C GLU A 4 -5.59 -0.14 19.82
N ILE A 5 -5.11 0.63 18.83
CA ILE A 5 -5.86 0.88 17.59
C ILE A 5 -6.10 -0.44 16.84
N LEU A 6 -5.09 -1.30 16.74
CA LEU A 6 -5.22 -2.59 16.08
C LEU A 6 -6.17 -3.53 16.83
N LEU A 7 -6.13 -3.54 18.16
CA LEU A 7 -7.06 -4.32 18.99
C LEU A 7 -8.50 -3.86 18.77
N PHE A 8 -8.75 -2.54 18.80
CA PHE A 8 -10.08 -2.00 18.49
C PHE A 8 -10.57 -2.40 17.09
N LEU A 9 -9.71 -2.34 16.07
CA LEU A 9 -10.07 -2.77 14.72
C LEU A 9 -10.28 -4.28 14.63
N GLN A 10 -9.56 -5.08 15.40
CA GLN A 10 -9.75 -6.51 15.52
C GLN A 10 -11.09 -6.86 16.17
N GLU A 11 -11.49 -6.17 17.25
CA GLU A 11 -12.80 -6.33 17.87
C GLU A 11 -13.92 -5.98 16.89
N LEU A 12 -13.80 -4.86 16.16
CA LEU A 12 -14.74 -4.47 15.12
C LEU A 12 -14.85 -5.54 14.02
N ARG A 13 -13.72 -6.06 13.56
CA ARG A 13 -13.66 -7.14 12.57
C ARG A 13 -14.37 -8.40 13.06
N ASN A 14 -14.09 -8.81 14.29
CA ASN A 14 -14.66 -10.01 14.90
C ASN A 14 -16.18 -9.87 15.12
N SER A 15 -16.67 -8.68 15.48
CA SER A 15 -18.09 -8.40 15.65
C SER A 15 -18.88 -8.50 14.34
N LEU A 16 -18.23 -8.33 13.20
CA LEU A 16 -18.81 -8.44 11.85
C LEU A 16 -18.70 -9.86 11.26
N GLY A 17 -18.35 -10.86 12.08
CA GLY A 17 -18.40 -12.27 11.70
C GLY A 17 -17.45 -12.70 10.59
N GLY A 18 -16.30 -12.01 10.43
CA GLY A 18 -15.26 -12.40 9.46
C GLY A 18 -15.50 -11.94 8.01
N TYR A 19 -16.63 -11.33 7.67
CA TYR A 19 -16.89 -10.81 6.32
C TYR A 19 -15.81 -9.81 5.85
N LEU A 20 -15.29 -9.00 6.75
CA LEU A 20 -14.23 -8.04 6.42
C LEU A 20 -12.93 -8.75 6.05
N ASP A 21 -12.65 -9.91 6.63
CA ASP A 21 -11.45 -10.69 6.33
C ASP A 21 -11.45 -11.16 4.88
N GLU A 22 -12.57 -11.70 4.41
CA GLU A 22 -12.70 -12.17 3.03
C GLU A 22 -12.60 -11.01 2.03
N ILE A 23 -13.32 -9.91 2.29
CA ILE A 23 -13.31 -8.73 1.42
C ILE A 23 -11.91 -8.14 1.31
N PHE A 24 -11.24 -7.88 2.44
CA PHE A 24 -9.93 -7.23 2.42
C PHE A 24 -8.79 -8.16 1.99
N ASN A 25 -8.88 -9.47 2.27
CA ASN A 25 -7.95 -10.45 1.72
C ASN A 25 -8.13 -10.58 0.19
N GLY A 26 -9.36 -10.65 -0.29
CA GLY A 26 -9.67 -10.67 -1.73
C GLY A 26 -9.15 -9.41 -2.43
N PHE A 27 -9.45 -8.23 -1.88
CA PHE A 27 -8.93 -6.95 -2.37
C PHE A 27 -7.39 -6.93 -2.40
N SER A 28 -6.74 -7.44 -1.35
CA SER A 28 -5.28 -7.55 -1.28
C SER A 28 -4.70 -8.44 -2.39
N LYS A 29 -5.27 -9.63 -2.60
CA LYS A 29 -4.82 -10.56 -3.64
C LYS A 29 -4.95 -9.96 -5.03
N VAL A 30 -6.06 -9.30 -5.33
CA VAL A 30 -6.27 -8.59 -6.61
C VAL A 30 -5.28 -7.43 -6.76
N SER A 31 -5.07 -6.66 -5.72
CA SER A 31 -4.16 -5.51 -5.73
C SER A 31 -2.71 -5.91 -6.07
N VAL A 32 -2.22 -7.02 -5.52
CA VAL A 32 -0.86 -7.53 -5.79
C VAL A 32 -0.65 -7.83 -7.28
N VAL A 33 -1.70 -8.23 -7.99
CA VAL A 33 -1.64 -8.51 -9.45
C VAL A 33 -1.81 -7.23 -10.27
N VAL A 34 -2.81 -6.41 -9.93
CA VAL A 34 -3.19 -5.21 -10.71
C VAL A 34 -2.11 -4.12 -10.62
N MET A 35 -1.53 -3.91 -9.45
CA MET A 35 -0.55 -2.84 -9.23
C MET A 35 0.68 -2.93 -10.14
N PRO A 36 1.36 -4.08 -10.34
CA PRO A 36 2.49 -4.18 -11.26
C PRO A 36 2.08 -4.24 -12.74
N LEU A 37 0.89 -4.76 -13.07
CA LEU A 37 0.44 -4.88 -14.46
C LEU A 37 0.03 -3.53 -15.05
N LEU A 38 -0.62 -2.66 -14.28
CA LEU A 38 -1.09 -1.36 -14.77
C LEU A 38 0.01 -0.49 -15.38
N PRO A 39 1.20 -0.33 -14.77
CA PRO A 39 2.33 0.38 -15.36
C PRO A 39 2.77 -0.17 -16.71
N VAL A 40 2.81 -1.49 -16.86
CA VAL A 40 3.22 -2.17 -18.10
C VAL A 40 2.21 -1.90 -19.22
N VAL A 41 0.92 -2.02 -18.92
CA VAL A 41 -0.16 -1.69 -19.88
C VAL A 41 -0.10 -0.23 -20.29
N ILE A 42 0.09 0.68 -19.34
CA ILE A 42 0.23 2.11 -19.64
C ILE A 42 1.45 2.36 -20.52
N TYR A 43 2.57 1.72 -20.25
CA TYR A 43 3.81 1.89 -21.01
C TYR A 43 3.64 1.47 -22.48
N TRP A 44 3.05 0.31 -22.73
CA TRP A 44 2.93 -0.24 -24.08
C TRP A 44 1.71 0.27 -24.86
N CYS A 45 0.59 0.45 -24.17
CA CYS A 45 -0.69 0.68 -24.87
C CYS A 45 -1.17 2.13 -24.85
N VAL A 46 -0.66 2.96 -23.91
CA VAL A 46 -1.24 4.31 -23.71
C VAL A 46 -0.21 5.43 -23.81
N SER A 47 0.87 5.39 -23.06
CA SER A 47 1.88 6.44 -23.00
C SER A 47 3.21 5.94 -22.45
N THR A 48 4.21 5.85 -23.30
CA THR A 48 5.59 5.47 -22.91
C THR A 48 6.15 6.41 -21.85
N LYS A 49 5.91 7.72 -21.95
CA LYS A 49 6.36 8.71 -20.96
C LYS A 49 5.80 8.42 -19.57
N TRP A 50 4.48 8.25 -19.46
CA TRP A 50 3.85 7.97 -18.18
C TRP A 50 4.17 6.56 -17.67
N GLY A 51 4.22 5.57 -18.57
CA GLY A 51 4.65 4.22 -18.20
C GLY A 51 6.05 4.20 -17.59
N LYS A 52 7.02 4.95 -18.13
CA LYS A 52 8.35 5.11 -17.53
C LYS A 52 8.28 5.71 -16.12
N ARG A 53 7.44 6.73 -15.90
CA ARG A 53 7.26 7.33 -14.56
C ARG A 53 6.70 6.32 -13.57
N PHE A 54 5.67 5.56 -13.95
CA PHE A 54 5.08 4.51 -13.12
C PHE A 54 6.13 3.46 -12.73
N MET A 55 6.83 2.91 -13.73
CA MET A 55 7.84 1.88 -13.51
C MET A 55 8.98 2.39 -12.62
N ALA A 56 9.51 3.58 -12.91
CA ALA A 56 10.55 4.18 -12.10
C ALA A 56 10.10 4.43 -10.66
N THR A 57 8.87 4.93 -10.46
CA THR A 57 8.31 5.15 -9.12
C THR A 57 8.21 3.85 -8.33
N ILE A 58 7.71 2.77 -8.95
CA ILE A 58 7.60 1.46 -8.30
C ILE A 58 8.99 0.90 -7.99
N CYS A 59 9.90 0.87 -8.97
CA CYS A 59 11.24 0.32 -8.76
C CYS A 59 12.01 1.08 -7.67
N CYS A 60 11.99 2.42 -7.69
CA CYS A 60 12.60 3.22 -6.63
C CYS A 60 11.92 2.98 -5.27
N GLY A 61 10.59 2.88 -5.26
CA GLY A 61 9.82 2.57 -4.06
C GLY A 61 10.21 1.22 -3.46
N GLU A 62 10.28 0.16 -4.26
CA GLU A 62 10.69 -1.17 -3.77
C GLU A 62 12.10 -1.17 -3.18
N VAL A 63 13.06 -0.50 -3.84
CA VAL A 63 14.43 -0.40 -3.34
C VAL A 63 14.48 0.38 -2.03
N ILE A 64 13.87 1.56 -1.97
CA ILE A 64 13.89 2.43 -0.78
C ILE A 64 13.13 1.75 0.38
N ASN A 65 11.92 1.21 0.13
CA ASN A 65 11.14 0.49 1.12
C ASN A 65 11.92 -0.70 1.68
N GLY A 66 12.59 -1.47 0.81
CA GLY A 66 13.45 -2.59 1.20
C GLY A 66 14.63 -2.15 2.08
N LEU A 67 15.31 -1.07 1.71
CA LEU A 67 16.42 -0.51 2.51
C LEU A 67 15.94 -0.04 3.88
N ILE A 68 14.81 0.68 3.96
CA ILE A 68 14.24 1.14 5.23
C ILE A 68 13.85 -0.07 6.10
N LYS A 69 13.23 -1.11 5.52
CA LYS A 69 12.90 -2.36 6.25
C LYS A 69 14.11 -2.99 6.90
N LEU A 70 15.20 -3.11 6.14
CA LEU A 70 16.44 -3.72 6.62
C LEU A 70 17.20 -2.85 7.64
N THR A 71 16.98 -1.53 7.60
CA THR A 71 17.62 -0.59 8.54
C THR A 71 16.85 -0.50 9.85
N VAL A 72 15.51 -0.38 9.78
CA VAL A 72 14.65 -0.18 10.95
C VAL A 72 14.35 -1.49 11.67
N CYS A 73 14.26 -2.61 10.95
CA CYS A 73 14.01 -3.96 11.47
C CYS A 73 12.80 -4.05 12.42
N ALA A 74 11.73 -3.29 12.18
CA ALA A 74 10.56 -3.28 13.04
C ALA A 74 9.78 -4.59 12.95
N TYR A 75 9.54 -5.23 14.08
CA TYR A 75 8.75 -6.47 14.14
C TYR A 75 7.28 -6.22 13.83
N ARG A 76 6.64 -7.24 13.26
CA ARG A 76 5.22 -7.26 12.95
C ARG A 76 4.35 -7.14 14.20
N PRO A 77 3.11 -6.56 14.10
CA PRO A 77 2.24 -6.36 15.25
C PRO A 77 2.00 -7.63 16.09
N TRP A 78 1.79 -8.78 15.45
CA TRP A 78 1.57 -10.07 16.14
C TRP A 78 2.82 -10.68 16.78
N ILE A 79 4.02 -10.17 16.47
CA ILE A 79 5.26 -10.55 17.18
C ILE A 79 5.45 -9.61 18.39
N ARG A 80 4.97 -8.36 18.28
CA ARG A 80 5.05 -7.37 19.35
C ARG A 80 3.99 -7.56 20.42
N SER A 81 2.86 -8.17 20.10
CA SER A 81 1.77 -8.46 21.03
C SER A 81 1.06 -9.75 20.60
N GLU A 82 1.00 -10.73 21.50
CA GLU A 82 0.28 -11.99 21.31
C GLU A 82 -1.24 -11.81 21.19
N LEU A 83 -1.77 -10.65 21.59
CA LEU A 83 -3.19 -10.33 21.50
C LEU A 83 -3.62 -9.97 20.06
N ILE A 84 -2.68 -9.69 19.16
CA ILE A 84 -2.97 -9.36 17.76
C ILE A 84 -3.03 -10.64 16.93
N GLU A 85 -4.20 -10.91 16.38
CA GLU A 85 -4.45 -12.03 15.48
C GLU A 85 -4.65 -11.52 14.04
N PRO A 86 -3.66 -11.71 13.14
CA PRO A 86 -3.82 -11.35 11.73
C PRO A 86 -4.93 -12.16 11.06
N ALA A 87 -5.71 -11.51 10.21
CA ALA A 87 -6.87 -12.11 9.55
C ALA A 87 -6.47 -13.13 8.48
N GLY A 88 -7.00 -14.33 8.55
CA GLY A 88 -6.88 -15.38 7.54
C GLY A 88 -5.44 -15.60 7.04
N ASP A 89 -5.26 -15.70 5.73
CA ASP A 89 -3.96 -15.93 5.07
C ASP A 89 -3.02 -14.73 5.10
N SER A 90 -3.46 -13.58 5.62
CA SER A 90 -2.68 -12.33 5.60
C SER A 90 -1.35 -12.43 6.35
N LYS A 91 -1.28 -13.28 7.39
CA LYS A 91 -0.06 -13.58 8.14
C LYS A 91 1.01 -14.26 7.26
N VAL A 92 0.60 -15.22 6.42
CA VAL A 92 1.50 -15.95 5.52
C VAL A 92 1.99 -15.04 4.39
N ALA A 93 1.11 -14.18 3.88
CA ALA A 93 1.44 -13.23 2.82
C ALA A 93 2.33 -12.07 3.31
N ALA A 94 2.35 -11.78 4.61
CA ALA A 94 3.09 -10.67 5.20
C ALA A 94 4.52 -11.07 5.55
N THR A 95 5.39 -11.16 4.56
CA THR A 95 6.81 -11.50 4.73
C THR A 95 7.65 -10.31 5.23
N GLY A 96 8.77 -10.62 5.91
CA GLY A 96 9.76 -9.64 6.37
C GLY A 96 9.26 -8.66 7.44
N TYR A 97 10.04 -7.59 7.66
CA TYR A 97 9.76 -6.55 8.66
C TYR A 97 8.50 -5.74 8.37
N SER A 98 7.93 -5.13 9.43
CA SER A 98 6.66 -4.39 9.35
C SER A 98 6.80 -3.03 8.67
N PHE A 99 7.78 -2.24 9.07
CA PHE A 99 7.95 -0.84 8.67
C PHE A 99 8.92 -0.68 7.50
N PRO A 100 8.58 0.11 6.48
CA PRO A 100 7.26 0.64 6.15
C PRO A 100 6.39 -0.37 5.38
N SER A 101 5.10 -0.04 5.18
CA SER A 101 4.15 -0.93 4.49
C SER A 101 4.38 -1.00 2.98
N GLY A 102 4.78 -2.17 2.46
CA GLY A 102 4.99 -2.38 1.02
C GLY A 102 3.69 -2.32 0.20
N HIS A 103 2.56 -2.81 0.72
CA HIS A 103 1.27 -2.68 0.03
C HIS A 103 0.84 -1.21 -0.11
N THR A 104 1.05 -0.41 0.93
CA THR A 104 0.76 1.03 0.87
C THR A 104 1.69 1.73 -0.11
N MET A 105 2.98 1.41 -0.08
CA MET A 105 3.96 1.91 -1.04
C MET A 105 3.53 1.61 -2.47
N ASN A 106 3.22 0.35 -2.81
CA ASN A 106 2.81 -0.05 -4.16
C ASN A 106 1.48 0.59 -4.59
N ALA A 107 0.50 0.68 -3.70
CA ALA A 107 -0.76 1.37 -3.98
C ALA A 107 -0.54 2.85 -4.26
N THR A 108 0.29 3.52 -3.45
CA THR A 108 0.62 4.93 -3.63
C THR A 108 1.42 5.14 -4.91
N ALA A 109 2.40 4.30 -5.21
CA ALA A 109 3.17 4.39 -6.45
C ALA A 109 2.28 4.27 -7.69
N THR A 110 1.36 3.31 -7.69
CA THR A 110 0.49 3.04 -8.82
C THR A 110 -0.63 4.06 -8.92
N TYR A 111 -1.48 4.16 -7.92
CA TYR A 111 -2.65 5.02 -7.95
C TYR A 111 -2.31 6.51 -7.79
N GLY A 112 -1.28 6.83 -7.00
CA GLY A 112 -0.79 8.20 -6.83
C GLY A 112 -0.22 8.77 -8.14
N THR A 113 0.60 7.98 -8.86
CA THR A 113 1.10 8.40 -10.18
C THR A 113 -0.04 8.58 -11.19
N LEU A 114 -1.06 7.70 -11.17
CA LEU A 114 -2.26 7.84 -12.00
C LEU A 114 -3.05 9.09 -11.64
N ALA A 115 -3.22 9.38 -10.36
CA ALA A 115 -3.89 10.58 -9.89
C ALA A 115 -3.17 11.85 -10.38
N VAL A 116 -1.85 11.91 -10.25
CA VAL A 116 -1.03 13.04 -10.75
C VAL A 116 -1.17 13.18 -12.27
N TRP A 117 -1.22 12.08 -13.01
CA TRP A 117 -1.41 12.14 -14.47
C TRP A 117 -2.78 12.68 -14.87
N GLN A 118 -3.83 12.27 -14.15
CA GLN A 118 -5.21 12.54 -14.59
C GLN A 118 -5.87 13.76 -13.93
N HIS A 119 -5.31 14.29 -12.83
CA HIS A 119 -5.98 15.31 -12.01
C HIS A 119 -6.43 16.56 -12.77
N LYS A 120 -5.67 16.99 -13.80
CA LYS A 120 -6.02 18.14 -14.64
C LYS A 120 -7.08 17.82 -15.69
N LYS A 121 -7.14 16.56 -16.16
CA LYS A 121 -8.03 16.12 -17.24
C LYS A 121 -9.32 15.52 -16.70
N ARG A 122 -9.23 14.68 -15.67
CA ARG A 122 -10.33 13.89 -15.14
C ARG A 122 -10.23 13.80 -13.61
N LYS A 123 -10.70 14.83 -12.92
CA LYS A 123 -10.63 14.92 -11.45
C LYS A 123 -11.21 13.71 -10.73
N TRP A 124 -12.29 13.11 -11.26
CA TRP A 124 -12.91 11.93 -10.67
C TRP A 124 -11.94 10.73 -10.59
N ILE A 125 -11.04 10.55 -11.58
CA ILE A 125 -10.01 9.49 -11.54
C ILE A 125 -9.06 9.74 -10.36
N ALA A 126 -8.61 10.98 -10.16
CA ALA A 126 -7.73 11.31 -9.05
C ALA A 126 -8.39 11.04 -7.69
N VAL A 127 -9.69 11.36 -7.55
CA VAL A 127 -10.46 11.06 -6.33
C VAL A 127 -10.58 9.54 -6.12
N THR A 128 -10.92 8.78 -7.16
CA THR A 128 -10.98 7.32 -7.08
C THR A 128 -9.64 6.70 -6.70
N CYS A 129 -8.54 7.20 -7.27
CA CYS A 129 -7.20 6.76 -6.90
C CYS A 129 -6.88 7.04 -5.41
N GLY A 130 -7.24 8.22 -4.91
CA GLY A 130 -7.10 8.55 -3.49
C GLY A 130 -7.88 7.59 -2.58
N ASN A 131 -9.12 7.27 -2.96
CA ASN A 131 -9.92 6.29 -2.23
C ASN A 131 -9.31 4.89 -2.25
N LEU A 132 -8.75 4.44 -3.38
CA LEU A 132 -8.08 3.14 -3.49
C LEU A 132 -6.83 3.07 -2.61
N ILE A 133 -6.03 4.14 -2.55
CA ILE A 133 -4.90 4.24 -1.63
C ILE A 133 -5.39 4.13 -0.19
N PHE A 134 -6.41 4.91 0.19
CA PHE A 134 -6.97 4.90 1.54
C PHE A 134 -7.52 3.52 1.92
N ILE A 135 -8.28 2.86 1.04
CA ILE A 135 -8.81 1.51 1.26
C ILE A 135 -7.66 0.51 1.43
N THR A 136 -6.58 0.64 0.65
CA THR A 136 -5.40 -0.22 0.80
C THR A 136 -4.75 -0.01 2.17
N MET A 137 -4.51 1.24 2.59
CA MET A 137 -3.96 1.56 3.90
C MET A 137 -4.83 0.99 5.03
N PHE A 138 -6.14 1.25 4.97
CA PHE A 138 -7.10 0.78 5.97
C PHE A 138 -7.17 -0.75 6.03
N SER A 139 -7.12 -1.42 4.87
CA SER A 139 -7.11 -2.88 4.81
C SER A 139 -5.94 -3.50 5.58
N ARG A 140 -4.75 -2.85 5.57
CA ARG A 140 -3.57 -3.35 6.31
C ARG A 140 -3.75 -3.27 7.81
N LEU A 141 -4.47 -2.26 8.29
CA LEU A 141 -4.79 -2.09 9.71
C LEU A 141 -5.85 -3.12 10.15
N ILE A 142 -6.94 -3.25 9.41
CA ILE A 142 -8.03 -4.21 9.69
C ILE A 142 -7.49 -5.65 9.70
N LEU A 143 -6.63 -6.00 8.75
CA LEU A 143 -6.02 -7.33 8.69
C LEU A 143 -4.98 -7.59 9.80
N GLY A 144 -4.62 -6.59 10.60
CA GLY A 144 -3.68 -6.70 11.71
C GLY A 144 -2.22 -6.93 11.30
N VAL A 145 -1.86 -6.61 10.03
CA VAL A 145 -0.53 -6.90 9.49
C VAL A 145 0.45 -5.72 9.53
N HIS A 146 -0.05 -4.50 9.73
CA HIS A 146 0.73 -3.27 9.84
C HIS A 146 0.16 -2.32 10.89
N THR A 147 1.00 -1.49 11.48
CA THR A 147 0.59 -0.39 12.36
C THR A 147 0.24 0.86 11.56
N PRO A 148 -0.46 1.85 12.16
CA PRO A 148 -0.70 3.15 11.52
C PRO A 148 0.58 3.83 11.03
N GLN A 149 1.68 3.73 11.80
CA GLN A 149 2.96 4.31 11.42
C GLN A 149 3.53 3.64 10.16
N ASP A 150 3.40 2.30 10.02
CA ASP A 150 3.89 1.57 8.85
C ASP A 150 3.21 2.05 7.56
N VAL A 151 1.89 2.24 7.61
CA VAL A 151 1.12 2.66 6.42
C VAL A 151 1.33 4.13 6.10
N LEU A 152 1.42 5.00 7.11
CA LEU A 152 1.71 6.42 6.90
C LEU A 152 3.11 6.63 6.34
N ALA A 153 4.11 5.89 6.84
CA ALA A 153 5.47 5.95 6.32
C ALA A 153 5.53 5.49 4.85
N GLY A 154 4.91 4.35 4.50
CA GLY A 154 4.85 3.86 3.13
C GLY A 154 4.14 4.83 2.17
N PHE A 155 3.10 5.52 2.64
CA PHE A 155 2.45 6.59 1.88
C PHE A 155 3.35 7.81 1.69
N ALA A 156 4.01 8.27 2.74
CA ALA A 156 4.85 9.47 2.73
C ALA A 156 6.09 9.28 1.85
N GLU A 157 6.84 8.19 2.04
CA GLU A 157 8.04 7.90 1.23
C GLU A 157 7.72 7.87 -0.26
N THR A 158 6.61 7.19 -0.61
CA THR A 158 6.23 7.04 -2.02
C THR A 158 5.72 8.35 -2.62
N SER A 159 5.03 9.17 -1.84
CA SER A 159 4.60 10.51 -2.28
C SER A 159 5.79 11.40 -2.65
N VAL A 160 6.88 11.32 -1.88
CA VAL A 160 8.14 12.01 -2.20
C VAL A 160 8.75 11.44 -3.48
N ILE A 161 8.77 10.12 -3.67
CA ILE A 161 9.29 9.49 -4.88
C ILE A 161 8.49 9.93 -6.12
N ILE A 162 7.15 9.97 -6.05
CA ILE A 162 6.29 10.44 -7.15
C ILE A 162 6.66 11.87 -7.53
N PHE A 163 6.86 12.75 -6.55
CA PHE A 163 7.26 14.12 -6.77
C PHE A 163 8.62 14.21 -7.48
N LEU A 164 9.62 13.49 -6.99
CA LEU A 164 10.96 13.45 -7.59
C LEU A 164 10.95 12.88 -9.01
N MET A 165 10.22 11.78 -9.26
CA MET A 165 10.07 11.22 -10.60
C MET A 165 9.32 12.16 -11.54
N GLY A 166 8.45 13.01 -11.02
CA GLY A 166 7.81 14.08 -11.76
C GLY A 166 8.79 15.14 -12.29
N ILE A 167 9.86 15.41 -11.56
CA ILE A 167 10.93 16.35 -11.94
C ILE A 167 11.93 15.68 -12.89
N ILE A 168 12.36 14.46 -12.60
CA ILE A 168 13.42 13.75 -13.32
C ILE A 168 12.95 13.30 -14.71
N ILE A 169 11.74 12.78 -14.81
CA ILE A 169 11.18 12.25 -16.06
C ILE A 169 10.18 13.28 -16.62
N GLN A 170 10.67 14.32 -17.26
CA GLN A 170 9.84 15.35 -17.90
C GLN A 170 9.29 14.94 -19.27
#